data_6723a002a560b443ab068acccf85b700
#
_entry.id   6723a002a560b443ab068acccf85b700
#
_cell.length_a   1.000
_cell.length_b   1.000
_cell.length_c   1.000
_cell.angle_alpha   90.00
_cell.angle_beta   90.00
_cell.angle_gamma   90.00
#
_symmetry.space_group_name_H-M   'P 1'
#
loop_
_entity.id
_entity.type
_entity.pdbx_description
1 polymer ?
#
loop_
_entity_poly.entity_id
_entity_poly.type
_entity_poly.pdbx_seq_one_letter_code
_entity_poly.pdbx_strand_id
1 'polypeptide(L)'
;MSRLTRPLLFSSAEECERAFYEALDSGDAAAIAELWLEDDDIVCVHPGGPRLIGHGAVRASWAAILSNGPLHVRSTSRKSLDAPTVAVHNVIEEVLVTQGRERHIARVVATNGFVKTGAGWKMVLRHASAVPDGEAPGFDESHGVLH
;
A
#
# COMPACT_ATOMS: atom_id res chain seq x y z
N MET A 1 -30.32 -2.46 -2.66
CA MET A 1 -30.11 -3.12 -2.61
C MET A 1 -29.29 -3.41 -2.10
N SER A 2 -29.28 -3.55 -1.98
CA SER A 2 -28.49 -3.92 -1.43
C SER A 2 -27.62 -4.57 -1.96
N ARG A 3 -26.82 -4.22 -2.20
CA ARG A 3 -25.95 -4.85 -2.68
C ARG A 3 -25.59 -5.77 -1.70
N LEU A 4 -25.66 -6.87 -1.92
CA LEU A 4 -25.29 -7.75 -1.09
C LEU A 4 -23.92 -7.77 -1.05
N THR A 5 -23.35 -7.77 0.00
CA THR A 5 -22.06 -7.74 0.02
C THR A 5 -21.49 -9.03 -0.22
N ARG A 6 -20.82 -9.20 -1.23
CA ARG A 6 -20.07 -10.30 -1.47
C ARG A 6 -18.69 -9.99 -1.05
N PRO A 7 -17.95 -10.82 -0.34
CA PRO A 7 -16.57 -10.57 0.01
C PRO A 7 -15.74 -10.46 -1.25
N LEU A 8 -14.76 -9.58 -1.24
CA LEU A 8 -13.85 -9.47 -2.35
C LEU A 8 -12.83 -10.58 -2.24
N LEU A 9 -12.72 -11.38 -3.27
CA LEU A 9 -11.77 -12.47 -3.29
C LEU A 9 -10.72 -12.18 -4.34
N PHE A 10 -9.50 -11.94 -3.90
CA PHE A 10 -8.42 -11.66 -4.84
C PHE A 10 -7.67 -12.95 -5.13
N SER A 11 -7.47 -13.23 -6.38
CA SER A 11 -6.87 -14.49 -6.80
C SER A 11 -5.36 -14.46 -6.77
N SER A 12 -4.76 -13.30 -6.57
CA SER A 12 -3.31 -13.19 -6.49
C SER A 12 -2.94 -11.99 -5.63
N ALA A 13 -1.70 -11.99 -5.14
CA ALA A 13 -1.19 -10.84 -4.41
C ALA A 13 -1.18 -9.61 -5.31
N GLU A 14 -0.85 -9.79 -6.58
CA GLU A 14 -0.82 -8.68 -7.51
C GLU A 14 -2.20 -8.06 -7.67
N GLU A 15 -3.24 -8.88 -7.73
CA GLU A 15 -4.59 -8.37 -7.86
C GLU A 15 -5.00 -7.62 -6.60
N CYS A 16 -4.63 -8.14 -5.44
CA CYS A 16 -4.91 -7.48 -4.17
C CYS A 16 -4.19 -6.12 -4.10
N GLU A 17 -2.93 -6.09 -4.55
CA GLU A 17 -2.16 -4.85 -4.53
C GLU A 17 -2.75 -3.82 -5.49
N ARG A 18 -3.21 -4.25 -6.65
CA ARG A 18 -3.83 -3.34 -7.60
C ARG A 18 -5.09 -2.74 -6.99
N ALA A 19 -5.88 -3.58 -6.31
CA ALA A 19 -7.10 -3.08 -5.66
C ALA A 19 -6.77 -2.08 -4.55
N PHE A 20 -5.64 -2.28 -3.87
CA PHE A 20 -5.20 -1.36 -2.84
C PHE A 20 -4.93 0.04 -3.44
N TYR A 21 -4.18 0.11 -4.54
CA TYR A 21 -3.90 1.39 -5.15
C TYR A 21 -5.16 2.03 -5.76
N GLU A 22 -6.07 1.22 -6.28
CA GLU A 22 -7.33 1.74 -6.81
C GLU A 22 -8.19 2.33 -5.69
N ALA A 23 -8.19 1.68 -4.53
CA ALA A 23 -8.95 2.19 -3.39
C ALA A 23 -8.38 3.50 -2.88
N LEU A 24 -7.05 3.65 -2.88
CA LEU A 24 -6.43 4.91 -2.50
C LEU A 24 -6.82 6.01 -3.48
N ASP A 25 -6.78 5.71 -4.76
CA ASP A 25 -7.07 6.67 -5.81
C ASP A 25 -8.53 7.12 -5.76
N SER A 26 -9.44 6.27 -5.35
CA SER A 26 -10.84 6.63 -5.24
C SER A 26 -11.23 7.11 -3.85
N GLY A 27 -10.30 7.07 -2.89
CA GLY A 27 -10.59 7.51 -1.53
C GLY A 27 -11.52 6.57 -0.78
N ASP A 28 -11.50 5.28 -1.11
CA ASP A 28 -12.46 4.32 -0.59
C ASP A 28 -11.88 3.60 0.63
N ALA A 29 -12.08 4.17 1.81
CA ALA A 29 -11.55 3.61 3.04
C ALA A 29 -12.17 2.26 3.37
N ALA A 30 -13.42 2.03 3.01
CA ALA A 30 -14.06 0.75 3.27
C ALA A 30 -13.40 -0.36 2.44
N ALA A 31 -13.06 -0.06 1.20
CA ALA A 31 -12.38 -1.03 0.35
C ALA A 31 -10.99 -1.34 0.91
N ILE A 32 -10.29 -0.33 1.43
CA ILE A 32 -8.99 -0.55 2.04
C ILE A 32 -9.15 -1.52 3.21
N ALA A 33 -10.14 -1.28 4.06
CA ALA A 33 -10.34 -2.13 5.24
C ALA A 33 -10.61 -3.58 4.86
N GLU A 34 -11.29 -3.79 3.75
CA GLU A 34 -11.60 -5.15 3.33
C GLU A 34 -10.42 -5.92 2.77
N LEU A 35 -9.44 -5.26 2.20
CA LEU A 35 -8.33 -6.01 1.63
C LEU A 35 -7.21 -6.27 2.63
N TRP A 36 -7.29 -5.72 3.83
CA TRP A 36 -6.35 -6.04 4.89
C TRP A 36 -6.91 -7.22 5.71
N LEU A 37 -6.04 -8.12 6.11
CA LEU A 37 -6.46 -9.26 6.90
C LEU A 37 -6.96 -8.79 8.27
N GLU A 38 -8.09 -9.34 8.72
CA GLU A 38 -8.60 -9.03 10.04
C GLU A 38 -7.85 -9.87 11.04
N ASP A 39 -6.75 -9.36 11.54
CA ASP A 39 -5.89 -10.10 12.44
C ASP A 39 -5.21 -9.08 13.35
N ASP A 40 -4.84 -9.51 14.54
CA ASP A 40 -4.22 -8.64 15.53
C ASP A 40 -2.76 -8.37 15.25
N ASP A 41 -2.13 -9.13 14.38
CA ASP A 41 -0.71 -9.05 14.14
C ASP A 41 -0.32 -8.39 12.82
N ILE A 42 -1.27 -7.86 12.08
CA ILE A 42 -0.92 -7.13 10.86
C ILE A 42 -0.27 -5.81 11.24
N VAL A 43 0.59 -5.31 10.37
CA VAL A 43 1.38 -4.12 10.68
C VAL A 43 1.36 -3.15 9.51
N CYS A 44 1.23 -1.87 9.82
CA CYS A 44 1.33 -0.83 8.83
C CYS A 44 2.14 0.34 9.38
N VAL A 45 3.13 0.82 8.62
CA VAL A 45 3.91 1.98 8.97
C VAL A 45 3.82 2.95 7.81
N HIS A 46 3.24 4.12 8.05
CA HIS A 46 3.19 5.18 7.04
C HIS A 46 4.48 5.98 7.09
N PRO A 47 4.85 6.66 6.02
CA PRO A 47 6.11 7.41 6.02
C PRO A 47 6.18 8.39 7.19
N GLY A 48 7.22 8.25 7.99
CA GLY A 48 7.41 9.10 9.16
C GLY A 48 6.51 8.80 10.33
N GLY A 49 5.69 7.77 10.24
CA GLY A 49 4.73 7.48 11.28
C GLY A 49 5.14 6.35 12.20
N PRO A 50 4.32 6.08 13.20
CA PRO A 50 4.61 4.99 14.14
C PRO A 50 4.20 3.65 13.55
N ARG A 51 4.60 2.59 14.20
CA ARG A 51 4.17 1.25 13.80
C ARG A 51 2.75 1.01 14.31
N LEU A 52 1.81 0.78 13.40
CA LEU A 52 0.43 0.49 13.76
C LEU A 52 0.23 -1.01 13.70
N ILE A 53 -0.37 -1.59 14.71
CA ILE A 53 -0.54 -3.03 14.83
C ILE A 53 -2.00 -3.36 14.97
N GLY A 54 -2.46 -4.33 14.19
CA GLY A 54 -3.82 -4.84 14.29
C GLY A 54 -4.77 -4.15 13.32
N HIS A 55 -5.80 -4.88 12.93
CA HIS A 55 -6.74 -4.43 11.89
C HIS A 55 -7.45 -3.13 12.30
N GLY A 56 -7.84 -3.02 13.56
CA GLY A 56 -8.55 -1.81 14.00
C GLY A 56 -7.71 -0.55 13.84
N ALA A 57 -6.45 -0.61 14.28
CA ALA A 57 -5.57 0.56 14.19
C ALA A 57 -5.24 0.88 12.73
N VAL A 58 -4.99 -0.16 11.93
CA VAL A 58 -4.64 0.04 10.53
C VAL A 58 -5.82 0.63 9.77
N ARG A 59 -7.01 0.09 9.99
CA ARG A 59 -8.22 0.59 9.34
C ARG A 59 -8.48 2.04 9.73
N ALA A 60 -8.35 2.36 11.01
CA ALA A 60 -8.61 3.72 11.47
C ALA A 60 -7.62 4.72 10.87
N SER A 61 -6.36 4.31 10.70
CA SER A 61 -5.37 5.22 10.15
C SER A 61 -5.66 5.52 8.68
N TRP A 62 -6.05 4.52 7.91
CA TRP A 62 -6.39 4.74 6.51
C TRP A 62 -7.65 5.60 6.38
N ALA A 63 -8.63 5.39 7.25
CA ALA A 63 -9.83 6.20 7.23
C ALA A 63 -9.47 7.66 7.51
N ALA A 64 -8.56 7.91 8.44
CA ALA A 64 -8.13 9.27 8.75
C ALA A 64 -7.40 9.91 7.57
N ILE A 65 -6.50 9.16 6.92
CA ILE A 65 -5.77 9.67 5.77
C ILE A 65 -6.74 10.01 4.65
N LEU A 66 -7.65 9.11 4.34
CA LEU A 66 -8.55 9.31 3.22
C LEU A 66 -9.68 10.29 3.52
N SER A 67 -9.86 10.68 4.79
CA SER A 67 -10.84 11.70 5.12
C SER A 67 -10.45 13.06 4.55
N ASN A 68 -9.18 13.22 4.17
CA ASN A 68 -8.71 14.44 3.54
C ASN A 68 -8.83 14.38 2.02
N GLY A 69 -9.39 13.34 1.49
CA GLY A 69 -9.56 13.17 0.05
C GLY A 69 -8.77 11.98 -0.48
N PRO A 70 -8.94 11.67 -1.74
CA PRO A 70 -8.22 10.55 -2.36
C PRO A 70 -6.73 10.75 -2.33
N LEU A 71 -6.01 9.64 -2.36
CA LEU A 71 -4.57 9.68 -2.39
C LEU A 71 -4.12 9.08 -3.71
N HIS A 72 -3.63 9.90 -4.60
CA HIS A 72 -3.26 9.45 -5.94
C HIS A 72 -1.84 8.92 -5.91
N VAL A 73 -1.73 7.60 -6.01
CA VAL A 73 -0.46 6.91 -5.89
C VAL A 73 -0.28 6.02 -7.10
N ARG A 74 0.89 6.05 -7.67
CA ARG A 74 1.21 5.20 -8.81
C ARG A 74 2.46 4.40 -8.48
N SER A 75 2.39 3.09 -8.62
CA SER A 75 3.54 2.23 -8.44
C SER A 75 4.34 2.23 -9.73
N THR A 76 5.63 2.51 -9.67
CA THR A 76 6.45 2.66 -10.86
C THR A 76 7.51 1.57 -11.01
N SER A 77 7.82 0.85 -9.96
CA SER A 77 8.83 -0.19 -10.01
C SER A 77 8.49 -1.20 -8.94
N ARG A 78 8.48 -2.47 -9.28
CA ARG A 78 8.14 -3.49 -8.30
C ARG A 78 9.11 -4.63 -8.39
N LYS A 79 9.62 -5.04 -7.23
CA LYS A 79 10.35 -6.28 -7.08
C LYS A 79 9.48 -7.18 -6.24
N SER A 80 9.29 -8.41 -6.66
CA SER A 80 8.38 -9.26 -5.93
C SER A 80 8.97 -10.64 -5.69
N LEU A 81 8.66 -11.19 -4.55
CA LEU A 81 8.94 -12.56 -4.21
C LEU A 81 7.60 -13.20 -3.96
N ASP A 82 7.20 -14.10 -4.85
CA ASP A 82 5.88 -14.71 -4.76
C ASP A 82 6.02 -16.19 -4.48
N ALA A 83 5.46 -16.63 -3.38
CA ALA A 83 5.39 -18.04 -3.01
C ALA A 83 3.91 -18.43 -3.07
N PRO A 84 3.58 -19.71 -2.97
CA PRO A 84 2.18 -20.13 -3.13
C PRO A 84 1.20 -19.48 -2.17
N THR A 85 1.61 -19.17 -0.95
CA THR A 85 0.69 -18.63 0.04
C THR A 85 1.14 -17.31 0.65
N VAL A 86 2.32 -16.81 0.29
CA VAL A 86 2.85 -15.57 0.84
C VAL A 86 3.56 -14.83 -0.26
N ALA A 87 3.42 -13.53 -0.29
CA ALA A 87 4.12 -12.71 -1.27
C ALA A 87 4.62 -11.44 -0.63
N VAL A 88 5.76 -10.94 -1.09
CA VAL A 88 6.32 -9.68 -0.63
C VAL A 88 6.66 -8.86 -1.87
N HIS A 89 6.13 -7.66 -1.94
CA HIS A 89 6.39 -6.74 -3.05
C HIS A 89 7.07 -5.51 -2.50
N ASN A 90 8.20 -5.15 -3.08
CA ASN A 90 8.85 -3.89 -2.76
C ASN A 90 8.63 -2.98 -3.94
N VAL A 91 8.05 -1.81 -3.72
CA VAL A 91 7.61 -0.94 -4.79
C VAL A 91 8.11 0.47 -4.58
N ILE A 92 8.32 1.18 -5.68
CA ILE A 92 8.53 2.62 -5.64
C ILE A 92 7.19 3.24 -6.02
N GLU A 93 6.76 4.18 -5.24
CA GLU A 93 5.47 4.85 -5.45
C GLU A 93 5.70 6.32 -5.72
N GLU A 94 4.93 6.87 -6.62
CA GLU A 94 4.88 8.30 -6.85
C GLU A 94 3.55 8.78 -6.32
N VAL A 95 3.58 9.72 -5.39
CA VAL A 95 2.38 10.23 -4.76
C VAL A 95 2.22 11.68 -5.19
N LEU A 96 1.06 12.02 -5.71
CA LEU A 96 0.78 13.40 -6.11
C LEU A 96 0.41 14.18 -4.87
N VAL A 97 1.19 15.22 -4.58
CA VAL A 97 0.97 16.05 -3.42
C VAL A 97 0.57 17.44 -3.88
N THR A 98 -0.51 17.95 -3.33
CA THR A 98 -0.99 19.29 -3.66
C THR A 98 -0.84 20.16 -2.43
N GLN A 99 -0.15 21.27 -2.56
CA GLN A 99 0.00 22.23 -1.49
C GLN A 99 -0.42 23.58 -2.04
N GLY A 100 -1.58 24.03 -1.67
CA GLY A 100 -2.11 25.28 -2.22
C GLY A 100 -2.30 25.14 -3.70
N ARG A 101 -1.61 25.96 -4.47
CA ARG A 101 -1.71 25.89 -5.91
C ARG A 101 -0.63 25.05 -6.51
N GLU A 102 0.30 24.56 -5.69
CA GLU A 102 1.40 23.82 -6.21
C GLU A 102 1.15 22.33 -6.13
N ARG A 103 1.63 21.63 -7.13
CA ARG A 103 1.51 20.20 -7.17
C ARG A 103 2.89 19.62 -7.43
N HIS A 104 3.25 18.60 -6.74
CA HIS A 104 4.53 17.96 -6.97
C HIS A 104 4.41 16.46 -6.68
N ILE A 105 5.42 15.73 -7.08
CA ILE A 105 5.43 14.29 -6.89
C ILE A 105 6.38 13.98 -5.76
N ALA A 106 5.87 13.27 -4.77
CA ALA A 106 6.72 12.76 -3.69
C ALA A 106 6.95 11.28 -3.97
N ARG A 107 8.14 10.79 -3.70
CA ARG A 107 8.46 9.39 -3.92
C ARG A 107 8.56 8.66 -2.62
N VAL A 108 8.07 7.44 -2.63
CA VAL A 108 7.99 6.60 -1.45
C VAL A 108 8.48 5.22 -1.85
N VAL A 109 9.24 4.57 -0.98
CA VAL A 109 9.56 3.17 -1.17
C VAL A 109 8.74 2.41 -0.15
N ALA A 110 8.05 1.37 -0.58
CA ALA A 110 7.17 0.62 0.30
C ALA A 110 7.37 -0.87 0.13
N THR A 111 7.19 -1.61 1.21
CA THR A 111 7.17 -3.06 1.18
C THR A 111 5.77 -3.48 1.59
N ASN A 112 5.09 -4.20 0.70
CA ASN A 112 3.75 -4.70 0.92
C ASN A 112 3.82 -6.21 1.04
N GLY A 113 3.26 -6.75 2.10
CA GLY A 113 3.22 -8.19 2.32
C GLY A 113 1.81 -8.73 2.23
N PHE A 114 1.67 -9.93 1.68
CA PHE A 114 0.37 -10.52 1.42
C PHE A 114 0.37 -11.99 1.81
N VAL A 115 -0.79 -12.49 2.20
CA VAL A 115 -0.95 -13.93 2.45
C VAL A 115 -2.21 -14.41 1.77
N LYS A 116 -2.21 -15.67 1.36
CA LYS A 116 -3.37 -16.28 0.78
C LYS A 116 -4.19 -16.89 1.90
N THR A 117 -5.48 -16.57 1.93
CA THR A 117 -6.40 -17.09 2.93
C THR A 117 -7.53 -17.82 2.24
N GLY A 118 -8.40 -18.43 3.01
CA GLY A 118 -9.60 -19.04 2.45
C GLY A 118 -10.50 -18.03 1.78
N ALA A 119 -10.33 -16.75 2.10
CA ALA A 119 -11.10 -15.68 1.48
C ALA A 119 -10.24 -14.89 0.47
N GLY A 120 -9.26 -15.54 -0.12
CA GLY A 120 -8.40 -14.90 -1.11
C GLY A 120 -7.19 -14.24 -0.49
N TRP A 121 -6.45 -13.50 -1.31
CA TRP A 121 -5.23 -12.84 -0.85
C TRP A 121 -5.59 -11.57 -0.07
N LYS A 122 -4.84 -11.33 1.00
CA LYS A 122 -5.05 -10.16 1.86
C LYS A 122 -3.72 -9.53 2.19
N MET A 123 -3.71 -8.23 2.44
CA MET A 123 -2.51 -7.55 2.90
C MET A 123 -2.32 -7.80 4.38
N VAL A 124 -1.08 -8.00 4.80
CA VAL A 124 -0.73 -8.20 6.19
C VAL A 124 0.36 -7.26 6.65
N LEU A 125 1.05 -6.60 5.73
CA LEU A 125 2.18 -5.75 6.06
C LEU A 125 2.30 -4.63 5.06
N ARG A 126 2.55 -3.44 5.53
CA ARG A 126 3.02 -2.36 4.68
C ARG A 126 3.96 -1.50 5.51
N HIS A 127 5.12 -1.23 4.96
CA HIS A 127 6.07 -0.33 5.60
C HIS A 127 6.57 0.60 4.51
N ALA A 128 6.29 1.87 4.65
CA ALA A 128 6.60 2.85 3.63
C ALA A 128 7.48 3.95 4.19
N SER A 129 8.41 4.41 3.38
CA SER A 129 9.33 5.48 3.75
C SER A 129 9.46 6.47 2.61
N ALA A 130 9.65 7.73 2.96
CA ALA A 130 9.88 8.74 1.94
C ALA A 130 11.28 8.58 1.36
N VAL A 131 11.39 8.79 0.05
CA VAL A 131 12.68 8.81 -0.62
C VAL A 131 13.13 10.26 -0.59
N PRO A 132 14.33 10.55 -0.11
CA PRO A 132 14.78 11.94 -0.05
C PRO A 132 14.87 12.57 -1.42
N ASP A 133 14.59 13.87 -1.49
CA ASP A 133 14.68 14.60 -2.73
C ASP A 133 16.09 14.47 -3.24
N GLY A 134 16.21 14.38 -4.54
CA GLY A 134 17.52 14.28 -5.14
C GLY A 134 17.99 12.86 -5.34
N GLU A 135 17.26 11.88 -4.79
CA GLU A 135 17.62 10.51 -5.02
C GLU A 135 16.66 9.94 -6.03
N ALA A 136 17.18 9.32 -7.04
CA ALA A 136 16.34 8.76 -8.06
C ALA A 136 16.15 7.30 -7.77
N PRO A 137 14.91 6.85 -7.60
CA PRO A 137 14.66 5.46 -7.35
C PRO A 137 15.25 4.62 -8.48
N GLY A 138 15.89 3.59 -8.14
CA GLY A 138 16.46 2.69 -9.09
C GLY A 138 17.68 3.21 -9.80
N PHE A 139 18.07 4.41 -9.52
CA PHE A 139 19.07 5.00 -10.20
C PHE A 139 20.32 4.26 -10.02
N ASP A 140 20.56 3.76 -8.95
CA ASP A 140 21.81 3.18 -8.77
C ASP A 140 21.81 1.71 -8.81
N GLU A 141 20.89 1.14 -9.47
CA GLU A 141 20.91 -0.22 -9.52
C GLU A 141 22.15 -0.68 -10.09
N SER A 142 22.63 -0.02 -11.05
CA SER A 142 23.83 -0.46 -11.67
C SER A 142 24.99 0.01 -10.86
N HIS A 143 24.81 0.88 -9.98
CA HIS A 143 25.90 1.31 -9.23
C HIS A 143 25.71 1.00 -7.86
N GLY A 144 24.71 0.30 -7.61
CA GLY A 144 24.37 0.03 -6.30
C GLY A 144 25.44 -0.45 -5.54
N VAL A 145 26.28 -0.84 -6.17
CA VAL A 145 27.32 -1.31 -5.63
C VAL A 145 27.97 -0.51 -4.77
N LEU A 146 27.86 0.55 -4.82
CA LEU A 146 28.51 1.26 -4.16
C LEU A 146 28.29 1.38 -2.98
N HIS A 147 27.99 1.05 -2.48
CA HIS A 147 27.80 1.30 -1.22
C HIS A 147 27.50 0.35 -0.45
#